data_8468edcde9f4342be3239cc2feff0937
#
_entry.id   8468edcde9f4342be3239cc2feff0937
#
_cell.length_a   1.000
_cell.length_b   1.000
_cell.length_c   1.000
_cell.angle_alpha   90.00
_cell.angle_beta   90.00
_cell.angle_gamma   90.00
#
_symmetry.space_group_name_H-M   'P 1'
#
loop_
_entity.id
_entity.type
_entity.pdbx_description
1 polymer ?
#
loop_
_entity_poly.entity_id
_entity_poly.type
_entity_poly.pdbx_seq_one_letter_code
_entity_poly.pdbx_strand_id
1 'polypeptide(L)'
;ILLAVTSTSLSLIPPMLTKSLVDDILPNRNAEKLTYVAIGLVALHIMTHLIGAVRGTVLRKAGDRIILNLRNDVFEKAQYLPMRFYDKTSTGAVINRISGDSNTLLGFMLRITQEVVVEFFKMIGIIVVMLIMNPRLTLLSLIPVPLVVIGARIFGKKIRPFYLRIWRRWTAVASVLTDTIPGIRVVKSFTNEEGAAKRFKKENQEWYNTDASAAAILNAFPAIVNTLISIGSVMIWVFGGRMVINGSAELTPGLLVSPICGDIPYMVYLRVCGKLNWNP
;
A
#
# COMPACT_ATOMS: atom_id res chain seq x y z
N ILE A 1 5.41 18.23 0.74
CA ILE A 1 4.57 18.34 -0.46
C ILE A 1 5.43 18.66 -1.68
N LEU A 2 6.26 19.71 -1.67
CA LEU A 2 7.14 20.07 -2.79
C LEU A 2 7.98 18.89 -3.30
N LEU A 3 8.68 18.18 -2.41
CA LEU A 3 9.48 16.99 -2.77
C LEU A 3 8.61 15.84 -3.33
N ALA A 4 7.35 15.74 -2.93
CA ALA A 4 6.43 14.77 -3.49
C ALA A 4 6.04 15.14 -4.93
N VAL A 5 5.71 16.40 -5.17
CA VAL A 5 5.36 16.90 -6.51
C VAL A 5 6.56 16.79 -7.44
N THR A 6 7.76 17.20 -7.03
CA THR A 6 8.98 17.08 -7.86
C THR A 6 9.31 15.63 -8.18
N SER A 7 9.22 14.70 -7.21
CA SER A 7 9.48 13.28 -7.47
C SER A 7 8.43 12.68 -8.42
N THR A 8 7.18 13.11 -8.31
CA THR A 8 6.10 12.66 -9.20
C THR A 8 6.31 13.20 -10.62
N SER A 9 6.59 14.49 -10.77
CA SER A 9 6.86 15.08 -12.08
C SER A 9 8.05 14.41 -12.77
N LEU A 10 9.10 14.10 -12.02
CA LEU A 10 10.28 13.44 -12.55
C LEU A 10 9.97 11.99 -12.98
N SER A 11 9.09 11.29 -12.26
CA SER A 11 8.68 9.91 -12.60
C SER A 11 7.81 9.81 -13.87
N LEU A 12 7.29 10.94 -14.37
CA LEU A 12 6.53 10.99 -15.62
C LEU A 12 7.41 11.19 -16.87
N ILE A 13 8.67 11.54 -16.69
CA ILE A 13 9.61 11.78 -17.82
C ILE A 13 10.06 10.47 -18.49
N PRO A 14 10.47 9.40 -17.76
CA PRO A 14 10.93 8.16 -18.37
C PRO A 14 9.96 7.55 -19.40
N PRO A 15 8.65 7.47 -19.14
CA PRO A 15 7.69 6.98 -20.14
C PRO A 15 7.66 7.80 -21.43
N MET A 16 7.83 9.13 -21.34
CA MET A 16 7.87 10.02 -22.51
C MET A 16 9.15 9.77 -23.33
N LEU A 17 10.28 9.57 -22.66
CA LEU A 17 11.55 9.21 -23.32
C LEU A 17 11.47 7.82 -23.95
N THR A 18 10.82 6.84 -23.30
CA THR A 18 10.62 5.51 -23.87
C THR A 18 9.77 5.58 -25.14
N LYS A 19 8.75 6.44 -25.16
CA LYS A 19 7.98 6.69 -26.38
C LYS A 19 8.87 7.21 -27.51
N SER A 20 9.64 8.28 -27.26
CA SER A 20 10.54 8.86 -28.26
C SER A 20 11.60 7.86 -28.74
N LEU A 21 12.05 6.97 -27.85
CA LEU A 21 13.00 5.91 -28.20
C LEU A 21 12.39 4.95 -29.22
N VAL A 22 11.15 4.50 -29.01
CA VAL A 22 10.48 3.53 -29.89
C VAL A 22 10.00 4.16 -31.18
N ASP A 23 9.51 5.41 -31.13
CA ASP A 23 8.90 6.06 -32.29
C ASP A 23 9.92 6.72 -33.24
N ASP A 24 10.98 7.34 -32.66
CA ASP A 24 11.92 8.14 -33.46
C ASP A 24 13.31 7.49 -33.60
N ILE A 25 13.86 6.94 -32.49
CA ILE A 25 15.28 6.56 -32.47
C ILE A 25 15.49 5.17 -33.07
N LEU A 26 14.65 4.19 -32.72
CA LEU A 26 14.77 2.82 -33.24
C LEU A 26 14.51 2.72 -34.74
N PRO A 27 13.47 3.36 -35.32
CA PRO A 27 13.23 3.29 -36.76
C PRO A 27 14.36 3.94 -37.56
N ASN A 28 14.94 5.04 -37.05
CA ASN A 28 16.01 5.76 -37.70
C ASN A 28 17.41 5.13 -37.50
N ARG A 29 17.51 4.03 -36.76
CA ARG A 29 18.76 3.29 -36.44
C ARG A 29 19.90 4.18 -35.94
N ASN A 30 19.56 5.24 -35.19
CA ASN A 30 20.54 6.22 -34.70
C ASN A 30 21.13 5.74 -33.36
N ALA A 31 22.27 5.04 -33.43
CA ALA A 31 22.93 4.47 -32.25
C ALA A 31 23.46 5.55 -31.28
N GLU A 32 23.85 6.73 -31.80
CA GLU A 32 24.35 7.81 -30.96
C GLU A 32 23.21 8.38 -30.07
N LYS A 33 22.06 8.71 -30.66
CA LYS A 33 20.88 9.16 -29.90
C LYS A 33 20.40 8.12 -28.91
N LEU A 34 20.46 6.83 -29.28
CA LEU A 34 20.11 5.73 -28.38
C LEU A 34 20.96 5.76 -27.11
N THR A 35 22.27 5.95 -27.24
CA THR A 35 23.20 6.01 -26.12
C THR A 35 22.88 7.19 -25.19
N TYR A 36 22.63 8.38 -25.74
CA TYR A 36 22.27 9.57 -24.95
C TYR A 36 20.95 9.37 -24.19
N VAL A 37 19.93 8.80 -24.83
CA VAL A 37 18.65 8.55 -24.17
C VAL A 37 18.78 7.48 -23.08
N ALA A 38 19.58 6.42 -23.32
CA ALA A 38 19.84 5.40 -22.31
C ALA A 38 20.54 5.98 -21.08
N ILE A 39 21.58 6.79 -21.27
CA ILE A 39 22.27 7.50 -20.17
C ILE A 39 21.29 8.43 -19.45
N GLY A 40 20.48 9.19 -20.20
CA GLY A 40 19.46 10.07 -19.65
C GLY A 40 18.43 9.33 -18.80
N LEU A 41 17.95 8.16 -19.24
CA LEU A 41 17.03 7.30 -18.47
C LEU A 41 17.67 6.83 -17.17
N VAL A 42 18.92 6.36 -17.21
CA VAL A 42 19.64 5.92 -16.02
C VAL A 42 19.81 7.10 -15.03
N ALA A 43 20.23 8.26 -15.53
CA ALA A 43 20.38 9.46 -14.70
C ALA A 43 19.05 9.88 -14.05
N LEU A 44 17.94 9.85 -14.80
CA LEU A 44 16.60 10.15 -14.29
C LEU A 44 16.16 9.16 -13.22
N HIS A 45 16.41 7.87 -13.40
CA HIS A 45 16.09 6.86 -12.39
C HIS A 45 16.89 7.08 -11.10
N ILE A 46 18.20 7.31 -11.22
CA ILE A 46 19.06 7.62 -10.07
C ILE A 46 18.52 8.88 -9.35
N MET A 47 18.21 9.93 -10.08
CA MET A 47 17.71 11.18 -9.52
C MET A 47 16.35 11.01 -8.82
N THR A 48 15.44 10.24 -9.41
CA THR A 48 14.14 9.93 -8.82
C THR A 48 14.30 9.16 -7.51
N HIS A 49 15.18 8.16 -7.46
CA HIS A 49 15.45 7.40 -6.25
C HIS A 49 16.15 8.23 -5.17
N LEU A 50 17.09 9.11 -5.53
CA LEU A 50 17.73 10.02 -4.59
C LEU A 50 16.73 11.00 -3.96
N ILE A 51 15.88 11.63 -4.79
CA ILE A 51 14.82 12.51 -4.30
C ILE A 51 13.84 11.73 -3.40
N GLY A 52 13.51 10.50 -3.77
CA GLY A 52 12.69 9.60 -2.96
C GLY A 52 13.31 9.31 -1.58
N ALA A 53 14.60 9.04 -1.53
CA ALA A 53 15.34 8.81 -0.29
C ALA A 53 15.38 10.05 0.61
N VAL A 54 15.67 11.22 0.02
CA VAL A 54 15.65 12.51 0.74
C VAL A 54 14.24 12.78 1.28
N ARG A 55 13.22 12.62 0.45
CA ARG A 55 11.82 12.79 0.86
C ARG A 55 11.45 11.86 2.01
N GLY A 56 11.80 10.57 1.91
CA GLY A 56 11.54 9.59 2.97
C GLY A 56 12.21 9.97 4.29
N THR A 57 13.47 10.41 4.22
CA THR A 57 14.23 10.85 5.40
C THR A 57 13.63 12.10 6.04
N VAL A 58 13.25 13.11 5.26
CA VAL A 58 12.63 14.33 5.76
C VAL A 58 11.28 14.04 6.40
N LEU A 59 10.45 13.22 5.73
CA LEU A 59 9.15 12.85 6.25
C LEU A 59 9.27 12.05 7.55
N ARG A 60 10.21 11.10 7.62
CA ARG A 60 10.48 10.32 8.83
C ARG A 60 10.91 11.21 9.99
N LYS A 61 11.88 12.09 9.77
CA LYS A 61 12.34 13.05 10.80
C LYS A 61 11.22 13.97 11.29
N ALA A 62 10.39 14.47 10.38
CA ALA A 62 9.24 15.30 10.73
C ALA A 62 8.22 14.51 11.57
N GLY A 63 7.90 13.28 11.16
CA GLY A 63 7.02 12.39 11.91
C GLY A 63 7.55 12.05 13.30
N ASP A 64 8.83 11.68 13.40
CA ASP A 64 9.47 11.36 14.68
C ASP A 64 9.45 12.58 15.65
N ARG A 65 9.60 13.80 15.12
CA ARG A 65 9.51 15.03 15.92
C ARG A 65 8.09 15.31 16.42
N ILE A 66 7.09 15.06 15.59
CA ILE A 66 5.68 15.18 16.00
C ILE A 66 5.37 14.19 17.12
N ILE A 67 5.82 12.94 16.99
CA ILE A 67 5.59 11.91 18.01
C ILE A 67 6.36 12.17 19.29
N LEU A 68 7.58 12.72 19.21
CA LEU A 68 8.33 13.15 20.38
C LEU A 68 7.53 14.19 21.19
N ASN A 69 7.05 15.24 20.53
CA ASN A 69 6.24 16.25 21.19
C ASN A 69 4.94 15.65 21.77
N LEU A 70 4.23 14.84 20.96
CA LEU A 70 3.00 14.18 21.41
C LEU A 70 3.23 13.32 22.66
N ARG A 71 4.31 12.55 22.71
CA ARG A 71 4.63 11.73 23.88
C ARG A 71 4.92 12.55 25.11
N ASN A 72 5.66 13.66 24.94
CA ASN A 72 5.94 14.57 26.04
C ASN A 72 4.65 15.18 26.59
N ASP A 73 3.77 15.68 25.70
CA ASP A 73 2.48 16.27 26.08
C ASP A 73 1.56 15.26 26.76
N VAL A 74 1.49 14.02 26.23
CA VAL A 74 0.66 12.95 26.82
C VAL A 74 1.23 12.52 28.18
N PHE A 75 2.55 12.40 28.32
CA PHE A 75 3.20 12.06 29.58
C PHE A 75 2.99 13.15 30.62
N GLU A 76 3.23 14.42 30.26
CA GLU A 76 2.97 15.57 31.13
C GLU A 76 1.51 15.60 31.59
N LYS A 77 0.57 15.46 30.64
CA LYS A 77 -0.85 15.41 30.97
C LYS A 77 -1.19 14.26 31.91
N ALA A 78 -0.58 13.10 31.71
CA ALA A 78 -0.77 11.96 32.60
C ALA A 78 -0.37 12.29 34.05
N GLN A 79 0.72 13.06 34.27
CA GLN A 79 1.15 13.40 35.63
C GLN A 79 0.11 14.26 36.40
N TYR A 80 -0.73 15.02 35.67
CA TYR A 80 -1.77 15.90 36.30
C TYR A 80 -3.14 15.23 36.37
N LEU A 81 -3.30 13.95 35.97
CA LEU A 81 -4.56 13.24 36.10
C LEU A 81 -4.85 12.87 37.56
N PRO A 82 -6.14 12.96 38.00
CA PRO A 82 -6.53 12.62 39.38
C PRO A 82 -6.34 11.12 39.65
N MET A 83 -6.05 10.75 40.93
CA MET A 83 -5.86 9.35 41.36
C MET A 83 -7.01 8.43 40.96
N ARG A 84 -8.24 8.93 40.95
CA ARG A 84 -9.42 8.18 40.51
C ARG A 84 -9.29 7.61 39.08
N PHE A 85 -8.49 8.25 38.21
CA PHE A 85 -8.19 7.72 36.87
C PHE A 85 -7.31 6.49 36.97
N TYR A 86 -6.28 6.51 37.81
CA TYR A 86 -5.32 5.42 38.01
C TYR A 86 -5.95 4.23 38.76
N ASP A 87 -6.93 4.48 39.62
CA ASP A 87 -7.71 3.42 40.28
C ASP A 87 -8.53 2.58 39.27
N LYS A 88 -8.94 3.19 38.14
CA LYS A 88 -9.76 2.55 37.10
C LYS A 88 -8.97 2.08 35.88
N THR A 89 -7.74 2.52 35.70
CA THR A 89 -6.94 2.28 34.51
C THR A 89 -5.64 1.60 34.89
N SER A 90 -5.34 0.44 34.31
CA SER A 90 -4.09 -0.26 34.60
C SER A 90 -2.88 0.58 34.12
N THR A 91 -1.79 0.53 34.86
CA THR A 91 -0.53 1.20 34.50
C THR A 91 -0.03 0.80 33.11
N GLY A 92 -0.19 -0.48 32.75
CA GLY A 92 0.16 -0.99 31.43
C GLY A 92 -0.65 -0.33 30.30
N ALA A 93 -1.93 -0.01 30.52
CA ALA A 93 -2.75 0.69 29.54
C ALA A 93 -2.26 2.13 29.32
N VAL A 94 -1.84 2.82 30.38
CA VAL A 94 -1.28 4.19 30.28
C VAL A 94 0.05 4.15 29.53
N ILE A 95 0.94 3.22 29.86
CA ILE A 95 2.22 3.02 29.15
C ILE A 95 1.98 2.73 27.67
N ASN A 96 1.02 1.86 27.35
CA ASN A 96 0.70 1.55 25.96
C ASN A 96 0.18 2.77 25.19
N ARG A 97 -0.63 3.63 25.79
CA ARG A 97 -1.07 4.88 25.15
C ARG A 97 0.08 5.81 24.83
N ILE A 98 1.06 5.95 25.76
CA ILE A 98 2.20 6.84 25.56
C ILE A 98 3.16 6.29 24.50
N SER A 99 3.43 4.98 24.47
CA SER A 99 4.42 4.38 23.58
C SER A 99 3.80 3.67 22.39
N GLY A 100 2.85 2.76 22.60
CA GLY A 100 2.24 1.92 21.58
C GLY A 100 1.35 2.69 20.60
N ASP A 101 0.35 3.41 21.16
CA ASP A 101 -0.60 4.16 20.33
C ASP A 101 0.09 5.30 19.59
N SER A 102 1.09 5.95 20.21
CA SER A 102 1.92 6.98 19.55
C SER A 102 2.69 6.41 18.35
N ASN A 103 3.27 5.21 18.47
CA ASN A 103 3.94 4.55 17.34
C ASN A 103 2.97 4.16 16.23
N THR A 104 1.79 3.67 16.59
CA THR A 104 0.73 3.34 15.63
C THR A 104 0.30 4.59 14.87
N LEU A 105 0.15 5.72 15.56
CA LEU A 105 -0.18 7.01 14.94
C LEU A 105 0.92 7.46 13.96
N LEU A 106 2.21 7.33 14.35
CA LEU A 106 3.32 7.62 13.44
C LEU A 106 3.26 6.78 12.18
N GLY A 107 3.10 5.45 12.31
CA GLY A 107 2.97 4.53 11.19
C GLY A 107 1.81 4.93 10.26
N PHE A 108 0.67 5.29 10.84
CA PHE A 108 -0.50 5.77 10.10
C PHE A 108 -0.24 7.08 9.34
N MET A 109 0.36 8.08 10.00
CA MET A 109 0.70 9.35 9.36
C MET A 109 1.68 9.19 8.21
N LEU A 110 2.74 8.37 8.41
CA LEU A 110 3.73 8.10 7.37
C LEU A 110 3.09 7.37 6.19
N ARG A 111 2.25 6.37 6.44
CA ARG A 111 1.54 5.61 5.41
C ARG A 111 0.60 6.50 4.59
N ILE A 112 -0.23 7.31 5.24
CA ILE A 112 -1.12 8.24 4.52
C ILE A 112 -0.32 9.18 3.64
N THR A 113 0.74 9.75 4.16
CA THR A 113 1.51 10.74 3.40
C THR A 113 2.25 10.10 2.23
N GLN A 114 2.84 8.93 2.41
CA GLN A 114 3.61 8.26 1.35
C GLN A 114 2.73 7.55 0.33
N GLU A 115 1.74 6.80 0.78
CA GLU A 115 0.94 5.95 -0.10
C GLU A 115 -0.29 6.68 -0.68
N VAL A 116 -0.97 7.51 0.13
CA VAL A 116 -2.20 8.15 -0.34
C VAL A 116 -1.91 9.44 -1.10
N VAL A 117 -1.12 10.34 -0.51
CA VAL A 117 -0.90 11.67 -1.09
C VAL A 117 -0.04 11.56 -2.36
N VAL A 118 1.08 10.84 -2.28
CA VAL A 118 2.01 10.72 -3.42
C VAL A 118 1.38 9.96 -4.59
N GLU A 119 0.73 8.83 -4.31
CA GLU A 119 0.08 8.04 -5.36
C GLU A 119 -1.12 8.78 -5.99
N PHE A 120 -1.80 9.64 -5.21
CA PHE A 120 -2.86 10.49 -5.74
C PHE A 120 -2.33 11.51 -6.77
N PHE A 121 -1.25 12.21 -6.44
CA PHE A 121 -0.63 13.15 -7.38
C PHE A 121 -0.06 12.43 -8.60
N LYS A 122 0.54 11.25 -8.40
CA LYS A 122 1.06 10.43 -9.49
C LYS A 122 -0.07 9.98 -10.43
N MET A 123 -1.19 9.53 -9.89
CA MET A 123 -2.37 9.13 -10.67
C MET A 123 -2.91 10.30 -11.52
N ILE A 124 -3.07 11.48 -10.92
CA ILE A 124 -3.51 12.68 -11.65
C ILE A 124 -2.51 13.02 -12.75
N GLY A 125 -1.20 13.03 -12.42
CA GLY A 125 -0.15 13.34 -13.39
C GLY A 125 -0.17 12.37 -14.59
N ILE A 126 -0.31 11.08 -14.34
CA ILE A 126 -0.41 10.07 -15.41
C ILE A 126 -1.65 10.31 -16.28
N ILE A 127 -2.82 10.53 -15.67
CA ILE A 127 -4.06 10.79 -16.41
C ILE A 127 -3.92 12.03 -17.29
N VAL A 128 -3.35 13.11 -16.76
CA VAL A 128 -3.13 14.35 -17.51
C VAL A 128 -2.17 14.12 -18.69
N VAL A 129 -1.03 13.47 -18.45
CA VAL A 129 -0.08 13.16 -19.53
C VAL A 129 -0.71 12.28 -20.59
N MET A 130 -1.46 11.25 -20.22
CA MET A 130 -2.14 10.37 -21.17
C MET A 130 -3.22 11.11 -21.99
N LEU A 131 -4.00 11.99 -21.36
CA LEU A 131 -5.00 12.79 -22.05
C LEU A 131 -4.37 13.74 -23.10
N ILE A 132 -3.22 14.32 -22.77
CA ILE A 132 -2.46 15.16 -23.71
C ILE A 132 -1.90 14.32 -24.86
N MET A 133 -1.44 13.10 -24.58
CA MET A 133 -0.82 12.23 -25.60
C MET A 133 -1.87 11.58 -26.49
N ASN A 134 -2.92 10.99 -25.94
CA ASN A 134 -4.00 10.40 -26.71
C ASN A 134 -5.27 10.18 -25.84
N PRO A 135 -6.33 10.98 -26.00
CA PRO A 135 -7.56 10.87 -25.20
C PRO A 135 -8.33 9.56 -25.44
N ARG A 136 -8.26 8.97 -26.65
CA ARG A 136 -8.96 7.72 -26.95
C ARG A 136 -8.34 6.53 -26.21
N LEU A 137 -7.00 6.45 -26.17
CA LEU A 137 -6.28 5.45 -25.40
C LEU A 137 -6.50 5.62 -23.89
N THR A 138 -6.55 6.85 -23.42
CA THR A 138 -6.84 7.15 -22.02
C THR A 138 -8.21 6.63 -21.60
N LEU A 139 -9.25 6.87 -22.42
CA LEU A 139 -10.58 6.33 -22.16
C LEU A 139 -10.59 4.80 -22.15
N LEU A 140 -9.87 4.17 -23.08
CA LEU A 140 -9.75 2.70 -23.13
C LEU A 140 -9.08 2.15 -21.88
N SER A 141 -8.00 2.78 -21.39
CA SER A 141 -7.28 2.38 -20.18
C SER A 141 -8.08 2.59 -18.90
N LEU A 142 -9.08 3.45 -18.90
CA LEU A 142 -9.96 3.68 -17.75
C LEU A 142 -11.09 2.64 -17.62
N ILE A 143 -11.37 1.85 -18.66
CA ILE A 143 -12.46 0.84 -18.65
C ILE A 143 -12.34 -0.17 -17.50
N PRO A 144 -11.15 -0.75 -17.19
CA PRO A 144 -11.02 -1.68 -16.08
C PRO A 144 -11.20 -1.06 -14.70
N VAL A 145 -10.99 0.25 -14.56
CA VAL A 145 -10.98 0.95 -13.26
C VAL A 145 -12.31 0.83 -12.50
N PRO A 146 -13.48 1.11 -13.10
CA PRO A 146 -14.77 0.91 -12.43
C PRO A 146 -14.99 -0.54 -11.97
N LEU A 147 -14.59 -1.51 -12.79
CA LEU A 147 -14.70 -2.94 -12.43
C LEU A 147 -13.88 -3.28 -11.19
N VAL A 148 -12.63 -2.80 -11.13
CA VAL A 148 -11.76 -2.98 -9.96
C VAL A 148 -12.36 -2.34 -8.72
N VAL A 149 -12.89 -1.11 -8.83
CA VAL A 149 -13.50 -0.40 -7.70
C VAL A 149 -14.76 -1.10 -7.19
N ILE A 150 -15.63 -1.56 -8.09
CA ILE A 150 -16.84 -2.30 -7.73
C ILE A 150 -16.47 -3.64 -7.09
N GLY A 151 -15.57 -4.39 -7.72
CA GLY A 151 -15.04 -5.66 -7.20
C GLY A 151 -14.48 -5.51 -5.79
N ALA A 152 -13.65 -4.49 -5.57
CA ALA A 152 -13.07 -4.19 -4.27
C ALA A 152 -14.11 -3.82 -3.20
N ARG A 153 -15.17 -3.07 -3.56
CA ARG A 153 -16.28 -2.78 -2.63
C ARG A 153 -17.07 -4.02 -2.23
N ILE A 154 -17.39 -4.88 -3.20
CA ILE A 154 -18.12 -6.12 -2.95
C ILE A 154 -17.28 -7.06 -2.07
N PHE A 155 -16.00 -7.21 -2.43
CA PHE A 155 -15.08 -8.06 -1.69
C PHE A 155 -14.84 -7.54 -0.28
N GLY A 156 -14.60 -6.24 -0.10
CA GLY A 156 -14.38 -5.64 1.21
C GLY A 156 -15.54 -5.89 2.19
N LYS A 157 -16.79 -5.87 1.69
CA LYS A 157 -17.96 -6.22 2.52
C LYS A 157 -17.95 -7.72 2.91
N LYS A 158 -17.53 -8.60 2.00
CA LYS A 158 -17.49 -10.05 2.27
C LYS A 158 -16.34 -10.45 3.18
N ILE A 159 -15.20 -9.74 3.12
CA ILE A 159 -14.00 -10.13 3.88
C ILE A 159 -14.03 -9.67 5.33
N ARG A 160 -14.69 -8.55 5.61
CA ARG A 160 -14.80 -7.98 6.96
C ARG A 160 -15.22 -8.99 8.05
N PRO A 161 -16.25 -9.83 7.85
CA PRO A 161 -16.63 -10.82 8.86
C PRO A 161 -15.58 -11.92 9.10
N PHE A 162 -14.71 -12.20 8.10
CA PHE A 162 -13.60 -13.13 8.28
C PHE A 162 -12.52 -12.54 9.18
N TYR A 163 -12.12 -11.28 8.95
CA TYR A 163 -11.18 -10.57 9.82
C TYR A 163 -11.68 -10.49 11.26
N LEU A 164 -12.96 -10.18 11.47
CA LEU A 164 -13.54 -10.13 12.80
C LEU A 164 -13.53 -11.50 13.50
N ARG A 165 -13.69 -12.60 12.76
CA ARG A 165 -13.60 -13.96 13.32
C ARG A 165 -12.17 -14.30 13.70
N ILE A 166 -11.20 -14.03 12.82
CA ILE A 166 -9.78 -14.25 13.09
C ILE A 166 -9.36 -13.44 14.33
N TRP A 167 -9.76 -12.18 14.39
CA TRP A 167 -9.47 -11.30 15.52
C TRP A 167 -10.03 -11.83 16.85
N ARG A 168 -11.28 -12.29 16.86
CA ARG A 168 -11.89 -12.89 18.07
C ARG A 168 -11.14 -14.13 18.51
N ARG A 169 -10.69 -14.99 17.59
CA ARG A 169 -9.90 -16.17 17.93
C ARG A 169 -8.52 -15.80 18.45
N TRP A 170 -7.90 -14.79 17.85
CA TRP A 170 -6.64 -14.25 18.37
C TRP A 170 -6.80 -13.68 19.80
N THR A 171 -7.87 -12.97 20.07
CA THR A 171 -8.17 -12.46 21.42
C THR A 171 -8.30 -13.60 22.43
N ALA A 172 -8.88 -14.73 22.07
CA ALA A 172 -8.94 -15.91 22.95
C ALA A 172 -7.54 -16.48 23.25
N VAL A 173 -6.68 -16.57 22.25
CA VAL A 173 -5.26 -16.96 22.45
C VAL A 173 -4.54 -15.97 23.36
N ALA A 174 -4.70 -14.67 23.10
CA ALA A 174 -4.08 -13.63 23.93
C ALA A 174 -4.58 -13.66 25.39
N SER A 175 -5.88 -13.95 25.61
CA SER A 175 -6.43 -14.11 26.96
C SER A 175 -5.73 -15.25 27.74
N VAL A 176 -5.50 -16.39 27.10
CA VAL A 176 -4.76 -17.50 27.76
C VAL A 176 -3.35 -17.06 28.18
N LEU A 177 -2.66 -16.28 27.33
CA LEU A 177 -1.34 -15.76 27.66
C LEU A 177 -1.38 -14.77 28.82
N THR A 178 -2.31 -13.80 28.77
CA THR A 178 -2.45 -12.77 29.82
C THR A 178 -2.90 -13.33 31.16
N ASP A 179 -3.62 -14.45 31.17
CA ASP A 179 -4.01 -15.15 32.39
C ASP A 179 -2.87 -16.04 32.94
N THR A 180 -2.18 -16.77 32.05
CA THR A 180 -1.23 -17.83 32.46
C THR A 180 0.16 -17.27 32.81
N ILE A 181 0.68 -16.33 32.02
CA ILE A 181 2.06 -15.86 32.22
C ILE A 181 2.23 -15.04 33.51
N PRO A 182 1.37 -14.05 33.84
CA PRO A 182 1.45 -13.39 35.14
C PRO A 182 1.17 -14.33 36.31
N GLY A 183 0.29 -15.32 36.12
CA GLY A 183 -0.08 -16.34 37.09
C GLY A 183 0.86 -17.56 37.12
N ILE A 184 2.04 -17.53 36.51
CA ILE A 184 2.91 -18.70 36.35
C ILE A 184 3.31 -19.34 37.68
N ARG A 185 3.44 -18.56 38.75
CA ARG A 185 3.71 -19.08 40.09
C ARG A 185 2.61 -20.03 40.58
N VAL A 186 1.34 -19.66 40.29
CA VAL A 186 0.19 -20.50 40.65
C VAL A 186 0.19 -21.78 39.83
N VAL A 187 0.40 -21.67 38.52
CA VAL A 187 0.50 -22.84 37.62
C VAL A 187 1.58 -23.81 38.12
N LYS A 188 2.76 -23.28 38.51
CA LYS A 188 3.88 -24.06 39.04
C LYS A 188 3.55 -24.68 40.41
N SER A 189 2.92 -23.92 41.31
CA SER A 189 2.58 -24.44 42.65
C SER A 189 1.58 -25.60 42.60
N PHE A 190 0.72 -25.64 41.61
CA PHE A 190 -0.25 -26.71 41.41
C PHE A 190 0.20 -27.78 40.39
N THR A 191 1.42 -27.68 39.87
CA THR A 191 1.98 -28.61 38.86
C THR A 191 1.04 -28.78 37.66
N ASN A 192 0.41 -27.67 37.20
CA ASN A 192 -0.62 -27.70 36.13
C ASN A 192 -0.09 -27.13 34.80
N GLU A 193 1.20 -27.29 34.54
CA GLU A 193 1.85 -26.81 33.30
C GLU A 193 1.25 -27.48 32.06
N GLU A 194 0.98 -28.79 32.17
CA GLU A 194 0.40 -29.56 31.06
C GLU A 194 -1.02 -29.10 30.73
N GLY A 195 -1.84 -28.81 31.76
CA GLY A 195 -3.18 -28.26 31.59
C GLY A 195 -3.18 -26.88 30.93
N ALA A 196 -2.27 -25.99 31.35
CA ALA A 196 -2.11 -24.67 30.76
C ALA A 196 -1.61 -24.77 29.29
N ALA A 197 -0.63 -25.63 29.00
CA ALA A 197 -0.14 -25.87 27.66
C ALA A 197 -1.23 -26.45 26.73
N LYS A 198 -2.03 -27.38 27.22
CA LYS A 198 -3.16 -27.97 26.48
C LYS A 198 -4.23 -26.95 26.14
N ARG A 199 -4.57 -26.05 27.08
CA ARG A 199 -5.50 -24.95 26.86
C ARG A 199 -4.98 -23.99 25.77
N PHE A 200 -3.72 -23.58 25.87
CA PHE A 200 -3.10 -22.74 24.86
C PHE A 200 -3.09 -23.40 23.48
N LYS A 201 -2.65 -24.66 23.40
CA LYS A 201 -2.61 -25.40 22.13
C LYS A 201 -3.97 -25.51 21.47
N LYS A 202 -5.04 -25.71 22.27
CA LYS A 202 -6.42 -25.76 21.75
C LYS A 202 -6.83 -24.42 21.12
N GLU A 203 -6.71 -23.31 21.84
CA GLU A 203 -7.11 -21.99 21.33
C GLU A 203 -6.27 -21.58 20.12
N ASN A 204 -4.96 -21.86 20.16
CA ASN A 204 -4.07 -21.58 19.03
C ASN A 204 -4.41 -22.41 17.78
N GLN A 205 -4.81 -23.67 17.95
CA GLN A 205 -5.26 -24.53 16.85
C GLN A 205 -6.58 -24.01 16.25
N GLU A 206 -7.51 -23.52 17.08
CA GLU A 206 -8.77 -22.95 16.60
C GLU A 206 -8.56 -21.62 15.85
N TRP A 207 -7.62 -20.80 16.33
CA TRP A 207 -7.18 -19.61 15.60
C TRP A 207 -6.57 -19.99 14.25
N TYR A 208 -5.62 -20.93 14.21
CA TYR A 208 -5.00 -21.41 12.97
C TYR A 208 -6.03 -21.93 11.96
N ASN A 209 -6.98 -22.76 12.40
CA ASN A 209 -8.02 -23.30 11.52
C ASN A 209 -8.91 -22.20 10.94
N THR A 210 -9.20 -21.17 11.73
CA THR A 210 -9.99 -20.01 11.29
C THR A 210 -9.23 -19.16 10.29
N ASP A 211 -7.94 -18.89 10.54
CA ASP A 211 -7.06 -18.13 9.65
C ASP A 211 -6.81 -18.88 8.34
N ALA A 212 -6.45 -20.16 8.41
CA ALA A 212 -6.23 -21.02 7.26
C ALA A 212 -7.48 -21.14 6.36
N SER A 213 -8.68 -21.23 6.94
CA SER A 213 -9.92 -21.25 6.18
C SER A 213 -10.23 -19.93 5.46
N ALA A 214 -9.77 -18.83 6.02
CA ALA A 214 -9.92 -17.51 5.41
C ALA A 214 -8.85 -17.22 4.33
N ALA A 215 -7.67 -17.85 4.42
CA ALA A 215 -6.53 -17.59 3.56
C ALA A 215 -6.85 -17.74 2.06
N ALA A 216 -7.64 -18.74 1.67
CA ALA A 216 -8.05 -18.95 0.28
C ALA A 216 -8.85 -17.75 -0.26
N ILE A 217 -9.78 -17.21 0.54
CA ILE A 217 -10.61 -16.07 0.16
C ILE A 217 -9.76 -14.79 0.13
N LEU A 218 -8.87 -14.63 1.13
CA LEU A 218 -7.99 -13.47 1.23
C LEU A 218 -7.04 -13.38 0.03
N ASN A 219 -6.52 -14.51 -0.45
CA ASN A 219 -5.60 -14.58 -1.57
C ASN A 219 -6.30 -14.58 -2.94
N ALA A 220 -7.56 -15.02 -3.02
CA ALA A 220 -8.31 -15.01 -4.27
C ALA A 220 -8.57 -13.60 -4.81
N PHE A 221 -8.80 -12.63 -3.94
CA PHE A 221 -9.10 -11.27 -4.37
C PHE A 221 -7.96 -10.58 -5.11
N PRO A 222 -6.71 -10.53 -4.58
CA PRO A 222 -5.58 -10.00 -5.33
C PRO A 222 -5.39 -10.70 -6.68
N ALA A 223 -5.57 -12.02 -6.73
CA ALA A 223 -5.47 -12.78 -7.97
C ALA A 223 -6.52 -12.35 -9.00
N ILE A 224 -7.78 -12.19 -8.59
CA ILE A 224 -8.87 -11.74 -9.47
C ILE A 224 -8.58 -10.32 -9.99
N VAL A 225 -8.16 -9.41 -9.11
CA VAL A 225 -7.89 -8.03 -9.51
C VAL A 225 -6.69 -7.95 -10.44
N ASN A 226 -5.60 -8.67 -10.15
CA ASN A 226 -4.44 -8.72 -11.04
C ASN A 226 -4.81 -9.31 -12.42
N THR A 227 -5.69 -10.30 -12.45
CA THR A 227 -6.21 -10.85 -13.71
C THR A 227 -7.02 -9.80 -14.48
N LEU A 228 -7.89 -9.03 -13.82
CA LEU A 228 -8.64 -7.95 -14.46
C LEU A 228 -7.72 -6.86 -15.03
N ILE A 229 -6.68 -6.49 -14.28
CA ILE A 229 -5.68 -5.53 -14.73
C ILE A 229 -4.93 -6.07 -15.96
N SER A 230 -4.54 -7.34 -15.94
CA SER A 230 -3.85 -8.00 -17.06
C SER A 230 -4.74 -8.06 -18.31
N ILE A 231 -6.03 -8.38 -18.15
CA ILE A 231 -7.00 -8.34 -19.25
C ILE A 231 -7.12 -6.92 -19.80
N GLY A 232 -7.20 -5.91 -18.96
CA GLY A 232 -7.21 -4.50 -19.37
C GLY A 232 -5.98 -4.12 -20.16
N SER A 233 -4.80 -4.55 -19.73
CA SER A 233 -3.54 -4.35 -20.46
C SER A 233 -3.55 -5.02 -21.84
N VAL A 234 -4.01 -6.27 -21.93
CA VAL A 234 -4.15 -6.98 -23.20
C VAL A 234 -5.15 -6.29 -24.13
N MET A 235 -6.26 -5.77 -23.59
CA MET A 235 -7.23 -5.00 -24.39
C MET A 235 -6.58 -3.73 -24.99
N ILE A 236 -5.77 -2.99 -24.21
CA ILE A 236 -5.04 -1.84 -24.72
C ILE A 236 -4.10 -2.24 -25.85
N TRP A 237 -3.38 -3.34 -25.71
CA TRP A 237 -2.50 -3.86 -26.76
C TRP A 237 -3.25 -4.26 -28.03
N VAL A 238 -4.39 -4.95 -27.91
CA VAL A 238 -5.19 -5.41 -29.06
C VAL A 238 -5.87 -4.23 -29.77
N PHE A 239 -6.58 -3.39 -29.04
CA PHE A 239 -7.31 -2.28 -29.65
C PHE A 239 -6.36 -1.16 -30.10
N GLY A 240 -5.39 -0.78 -29.26
CA GLY A 240 -4.38 0.19 -29.63
C GLY A 240 -3.49 -0.28 -30.77
N GLY A 241 -3.06 -1.56 -30.75
CA GLY A 241 -2.29 -2.14 -31.83
C GLY A 241 -3.04 -2.16 -33.17
N ARG A 242 -4.34 -2.49 -33.17
CA ARG A 242 -5.19 -2.37 -34.38
C ARG A 242 -5.26 -0.96 -34.91
N MET A 243 -5.37 0.05 -34.01
CA MET A 243 -5.39 1.45 -34.42
C MET A 243 -4.05 1.87 -35.05
N VAL A 244 -2.93 1.40 -34.52
CA VAL A 244 -1.59 1.66 -35.11
C VAL A 244 -1.47 0.99 -36.49
N ILE A 245 -1.88 -0.27 -36.62
CA ILE A 245 -1.82 -1.02 -37.90
C ILE A 245 -2.69 -0.37 -38.97
N ASN A 246 -3.85 0.15 -38.58
CA ASN A 246 -4.78 0.84 -39.50
C ASN A 246 -4.34 2.26 -39.89
N GLY A 247 -3.12 2.69 -39.49
CA GLY A 247 -2.55 3.97 -39.91
C GLY A 247 -3.18 5.20 -39.25
N SER A 248 -3.78 5.04 -38.06
CA SER A 248 -4.28 6.19 -37.29
C SER A 248 -3.11 7.07 -36.89
N ALA A 249 -2.98 8.24 -37.51
CA ALA A 249 -1.87 9.19 -37.29
C ALA A 249 -1.67 9.66 -35.84
N GLU A 250 -2.65 9.40 -34.98
CA GLU A 250 -2.64 9.82 -33.58
C GLU A 250 -2.02 8.78 -32.63
N LEU A 251 -1.74 7.55 -33.08
CA LEU A 251 -1.24 6.44 -32.23
C LEU A 251 0.08 5.91 -32.76
N THR A 252 1.10 6.01 -31.92
CA THR A 252 2.44 5.50 -32.23
C THR A 252 2.73 4.22 -31.44
N PRO A 253 3.54 3.29 -31.97
CA PRO A 253 3.96 2.08 -31.24
C PRO A 253 4.57 2.37 -29.88
N GLY A 254 5.36 3.45 -29.77
CA GLY A 254 6.01 3.86 -28.55
C GLY A 254 5.03 4.24 -27.43
N LEU A 255 3.86 4.73 -27.79
CA LEU A 255 2.81 5.04 -26.81
C LEU A 255 2.24 3.75 -26.18
N LEU A 256 2.08 2.69 -26.96
CA LEU A 256 1.58 1.40 -26.47
C LEU A 256 2.60 0.69 -25.57
N VAL A 257 3.88 0.82 -25.87
CA VAL A 257 4.98 0.19 -25.10
C VAL A 257 5.25 0.97 -23.80
N SER A 258 4.79 2.23 -23.72
CA SER A 258 5.00 3.04 -22.53
C SER A 258 4.31 2.43 -21.30
N PRO A 259 5.02 2.25 -20.16
CA PRO A 259 4.46 1.68 -18.93
C PRO A 259 3.26 2.46 -18.38
N ILE A 260 3.03 3.69 -18.82
CA ILE A 260 1.89 4.53 -18.40
C ILE A 260 0.54 3.83 -18.60
N CYS A 261 0.37 3.07 -19.70
CA CYS A 261 -0.90 2.43 -20.01
C CYS A 261 -1.31 1.33 -19.02
N GLY A 262 -0.34 0.65 -18.38
CA GLY A 262 -0.58 -0.39 -17.37
C GLY A 262 -0.69 0.12 -15.93
N ASP A 263 -0.17 1.29 -15.65
CA ASP A 263 -0.03 1.79 -14.28
C ASP A 263 -1.35 2.29 -13.65
N ILE A 264 -2.30 2.81 -14.44
CA ILE A 264 -3.55 3.37 -13.90
C ILE A 264 -4.41 2.33 -13.17
N PRO A 265 -4.74 1.18 -13.76
CA PRO A 265 -5.50 0.14 -13.06
C PRO A 265 -4.78 -0.39 -11.83
N TYR A 266 -3.45 -0.54 -11.90
CA TYR A 266 -2.63 -1.02 -10.80
C TYR A 266 -2.60 -0.04 -9.62
N MET A 267 -2.50 1.26 -9.88
CA MET A 267 -2.54 2.29 -8.83
C MET A 267 -3.90 2.38 -8.15
N VAL A 268 -4.99 2.26 -8.91
CA VAL A 268 -6.34 2.20 -8.33
C VAL A 268 -6.49 0.97 -7.44
N TYR A 269 -5.93 -0.17 -7.87
CA TYR A 269 -5.89 -1.38 -7.06
C TYR A 269 -5.15 -1.18 -5.74
N LEU A 270 -3.91 -0.66 -5.76
CA LEU A 270 -3.13 -0.39 -4.55
C LEU A 270 -3.89 0.52 -3.58
N ARG A 271 -4.59 1.53 -4.10
CA ARG A 271 -5.35 2.47 -3.29
C ARG A 271 -6.59 1.84 -2.66
N VAL A 272 -7.27 0.96 -3.37
CA VAL A 272 -8.47 0.29 -2.87
C VAL A 272 -8.08 -0.83 -1.89
N CYS A 273 -7.02 -1.59 -2.20
CA CYS A 273 -6.54 -2.67 -1.32
C CYS A 273 -5.75 -2.16 -0.12
N GLY A 274 -5.00 -1.06 -0.24
CA GLY A 274 -4.34 -0.40 0.90
C GLY A 274 -5.34 0.06 1.98
N LYS A 275 -6.57 0.41 1.58
CA LYS A 275 -7.68 0.66 2.53
C LYS A 275 -8.28 -0.61 3.13
N LEU A 276 -8.14 -1.76 2.48
CA LEU A 276 -8.63 -3.06 2.96
C LEU A 276 -7.61 -3.76 3.88
N ASN A 277 -6.33 -3.41 3.78
CA ASN A 277 -5.27 -3.84 4.70
C ASN A 277 -5.27 -2.98 5.98
N TRP A 278 -6.44 -2.80 6.54
CA TRP A 278 -6.61 -2.21 7.85
C TRP A 278 -6.12 -3.23 8.87
N ASN A 279 -4.89 -3.05 9.33
CA ASN A 279 -4.43 -3.72 10.56
C ASN A 279 -5.27 -3.16 11.71
N PRO A 280 -6.03 -3.97 12.43
CA PRO A 280 -6.76 -3.56 13.61
C PRO A 280 -5.83 -3.19 14.76
#